data_1b97c457f0e474dbb6dbafe1d7b4b5ff
#
_entry.id   1b97c457f0e474dbb6dbafe1d7b4b5ff
#
_cell.length_a   1.000
_cell.length_b   1.000
_cell.length_c   1.000
_cell.angle_alpha   90.00
_cell.angle_beta   90.00
_cell.angle_gamma   90.00
#
_symmetry.space_group_name_H-M   'P 1'
#
loop_
_entity.id
_entity.type
_entity.pdbx_description
1 polymer ?
#
loop_
_entity_poly.entity_id
_entity_poly.type
_entity_poly.pdbx_seq_one_letter_code
_entity_poly.pdbx_strand_id
1 'polypeptide(L)'
;MKDGSTVTNDASIVCLGHAALDRIYGIAAFPAVPEKVTAATMEEVGGGMAANAAVAAARLGGKVAFCGRVGDDLAGHAISDGLRSEGIDISQVRRFPGGVSSTSAVIVDARGERLLINDRGHGLCDDADWLDLQTLSQARVVLADVRWPTGALALFRAAREAGATTVLDGDMGAGAALPDLLALSDYVLFSTPGLTEFQSGDQVAALGRALAFGAVHVGVTRGADGYIWVDRLGKHHSPAFEIHALDTSGAGDAFHGGFIWALAEGYPVVVCVKVAQAVAALKCLSRGNRRGLPDRRTLDRFLAIG
;
A
#
# COMPACT_ATOMS: atom_id res chain seq x y z
N MET A 1 -4.65 0.45 -37.59
CA MET A 1 -5.55 -0.66 -37.23
C MET A 1 -5.56 -0.72 -35.72
N LYS A 2 -6.69 -0.40 -35.10
CA LYS A 2 -6.84 -0.51 -33.64
C LYS A 2 -7.00 -1.98 -33.32
N ASP A 3 -6.03 -2.52 -32.59
CA ASP A 3 -6.12 -3.87 -32.07
C ASP A 3 -7.20 -3.87 -30.96
N GLY A 4 -8.36 -4.45 -31.28
CA GLY A 4 -9.52 -4.50 -30.42
C GLY A 4 -9.44 -5.67 -29.44
N SER A 5 -8.38 -5.74 -28.64
CA SER A 5 -8.40 -6.61 -27.47
C SER A 5 -9.24 -5.93 -26.39
N THR A 6 -10.50 -6.34 -26.25
CA THR A 6 -11.28 -6.12 -25.04
C THR A 6 -10.51 -6.71 -23.88
N VAL A 7 -9.82 -5.86 -23.13
CA VAL A 7 -9.21 -6.24 -21.84
C VAL A 7 -10.39 -6.53 -20.91
N THR A 8 -10.75 -7.79 -20.75
CA THR A 8 -11.63 -8.24 -19.67
C THR A 8 -10.78 -8.20 -18.41
N ASN A 9 -10.94 -7.14 -17.59
CA ASN A 9 -10.32 -7.11 -16.27
C ASN A 9 -11.00 -8.18 -15.39
N ASP A 10 -10.34 -9.31 -15.22
CA ASP A 10 -10.78 -10.40 -14.33
C ASP A 10 -10.20 -10.19 -12.91
N ALA A 11 -9.73 -8.98 -12.61
CA ALA A 11 -9.15 -8.65 -11.31
C ALA A 11 -10.23 -8.62 -10.22
N SER A 12 -9.98 -9.32 -9.12
CA SER A 12 -10.83 -9.24 -7.92
C SER A 12 -10.44 -8.10 -7.00
N ILE A 13 -9.24 -7.55 -7.18
CA ILE A 13 -8.64 -6.48 -6.38
C ILE A 13 -8.03 -5.43 -7.31
N VAL A 14 -8.34 -4.17 -7.05
CA VAL A 14 -7.69 -3.03 -7.71
C VAL A 14 -6.96 -2.22 -6.66
N CYS A 15 -5.67 -1.92 -6.90
CA CYS A 15 -4.90 -0.99 -6.09
C CYS A 15 -4.56 0.24 -6.93
N LEU A 16 -4.86 1.44 -6.42
CA LEU A 16 -4.57 2.70 -7.09
C LEU A 16 -3.71 3.58 -6.21
N GLY A 17 -2.64 4.15 -6.78
CA GLY A 17 -1.85 5.15 -6.06
C GLY A 17 -0.37 5.14 -6.38
N HIS A 18 0.44 5.25 -5.34
CA HIS A 18 1.87 5.47 -5.42
C HIS A 18 2.64 4.19 -5.74
N ALA A 19 3.52 4.31 -6.72
CA ALA A 19 4.58 3.36 -7.02
C ALA A 19 5.92 4.09 -7.09
N ALA A 20 6.97 3.48 -6.59
CA ALA A 20 8.32 4.04 -6.55
C ALA A 20 9.38 2.98 -6.86
N LEU A 21 10.60 3.44 -7.18
CA LEU A 21 11.79 2.60 -7.26
C LEU A 21 12.72 2.99 -6.11
N ASP A 22 12.94 2.08 -5.17
CA ASP A 22 13.83 2.28 -4.05
C ASP A 22 15.22 1.72 -4.36
N ARG A 23 16.26 2.53 -4.15
CA ARG A 23 17.67 2.14 -4.23
C ARG A 23 18.23 2.01 -2.84
N ILE A 24 18.56 0.79 -2.43
CA ILE A 24 19.04 0.47 -1.09
C ILE A 24 20.55 0.34 -1.14
N TYR A 25 21.25 1.22 -0.41
CA TYR A 25 22.69 1.24 -0.29
C TYR A 25 23.10 0.73 1.11
N GLY A 26 23.83 -0.39 1.15
CA GLY A 26 24.42 -0.91 2.39
C GLY A 26 25.79 -0.28 2.63
N ILE A 27 25.97 0.37 3.79
CA ILE A 27 27.24 0.96 4.22
C ILE A 27 27.70 0.36 5.55
N ALA A 28 28.99 0.49 5.88
CA ALA A 28 29.54 -0.03 7.16
C ALA A 28 28.98 0.78 8.36
N ALA A 29 28.97 2.10 8.27
CA ALA A 29 28.45 3.01 9.28
C ALA A 29 28.16 4.37 8.65
N PHE A 30 27.21 5.13 9.25
CA PHE A 30 27.04 6.53 8.90
C PHE A 30 28.25 7.34 9.34
N PRO A 31 28.81 8.21 8.47
CA PRO A 31 29.92 9.07 8.83
C PRO A 31 29.50 10.15 9.82
N ALA A 32 30.40 10.51 10.75
CA ALA A 32 30.14 11.56 11.73
C ALA A 32 30.07 12.97 11.13
N VAL A 33 30.68 13.16 9.99
CA VAL A 33 30.67 14.40 9.19
C VAL A 33 30.40 14.06 7.73
N PRO A 34 29.85 14.98 6.92
CA PRO A 34 29.62 14.73 5.50
C PRO A 34 30.92 14.39 4.77
N GLU A 35 31.00 13.20 4.20
CA GLU A 35 32.14 12.71 3.43
C GLU A 35 31.70 11.71 2.36
N LYS A 36 32.63 11.34 1.46
CA LYS A 36 32.38 10.32 0.46
C LYS A 36 32.38 8.94 1.11
N VAL A 37 31.23 8.24 1.06
CA VAL A 37 31.08 6.87 1.53
C VAL A 37 30.92 5.94 0.33
N THR A 38 31.62 4.79 0.36
CA THR A 38 31.44 3.73 -0.65
C THR A 38 30.48 2.68 -0.09
N ALA A 39 29.38 2.44 -0.81
CA ALA A 39 28.45 1.39 -0.47
C ALA A 39 29.08 -0.01 -0.72
N ALA A 40 28.91 -0.92 0.21
CA ALA A 40 29.31 -2.32 0.06
C ALA A 40 28.30 -3.11 -0.80
N THR A 41 27.04 -2.72 -0.78
CA THR A 41 25.95 -3.32 -1.58
C THR A 41 25.04 -2.24 -2.12
N MET A 42 24.44 -2.51 -3.28
CA MET A 42 23.35 -1.72 -3.84
C MET A 42 22.33 -2.66 -4.47
N GLU A 43 21.07 -2.40 -4.21
CA GLU A 43 19.97 -3.11 -4.86
C GLU A 43 18.84 -2.14 -5.21
N GLU A 44 18.12 -2.46 -6.28
CA GLU A 44 16.87 -1.77 -6.66
C GLU A 44 15.70 -2.67 -6.31
N VAL A 45 14.70 -2.10 -5.66
CA VAL A 45 13.47 -2.79 -5.29
C VAL A 45 12.26 -1.91 -5.57
N GLY A 46 11.14 -2.50 -5.90
CA GLY A 46 9.91 -1.74 -6.01
C GLY A 46 9.43 -1.23 -4.65
N GLY A 47 8.95 0.00 -4.64
CA GLY A 47 8.36 0.70 -3.50
C GLY A 47 6.99 1.30 -3.85
N GLY A 48 6.48 2.14 -2.96
CA GLY A 48 5.18 2.80 -3.07
C GLY A 48 4.06 2.02 -2.35
N MET A 49 3.22 2.74 -1.63
CA MET A 49 2.23 2.16 -0.71
C MET A 49 1.24 1.25 -1.44
N ALA A 50 0.46 1.77 -2.39
CA ALA A 50 -0.49 0.97 -3.14
C ALA A 50 0.18 -0.13 -3.98
N ALA A 51 1.38 0.13 -4.54
CA ALA A 51 2.13 -0.85 -5.31
C ALA A 51 2.62 -2.04 -4.43
N ASN A 52 3.08 -1.77 -3.21
CA ASN A 52 3.48 -2.80 -2.27
C ASN A 52 2.28 -3.62 -1.75
N ALA A 53 1.14 -2.96 -1.47
CA ALA A 53 -0.10 -3.63 -1.10
C ALA A 53 -0.58 -4.55 -2.24
N ALA A 54 -0.49 -4.10 -3.51
CA ALA A 54 -0.82 -4.90 -4.68
C ALA A 54 0.05 -6.16 -4.77
N VAL A 55 1.38 -6.03 -4.59
CA VAL A 55 2.31 -7.17 -4.60
C VAL A 55 1.99 -8.14 -3.46
N ALA A 56 1.72 -7.62 -2.24
CA ALA A 56 1.35 -8.47 -1.11
C ALA A 56 0.09 -9.29 -1.41
N ALA A 57 -0.96 -8.66 -1.94
CA ALA A 57 -2.21 -9.34 -2.31
C ALA A 57 -2.01 -10.35 -3.46
N ALA A 58 -1.20 -10.03 -4.47
CA ALA A 58 -0.91 -10.92 -5.59
C ALA A 58 -0.17 -12.18 -5.15
N ARG A 59 0.83 -12.06 -4.26
CA ARG A 59 1.58 -13.22 -3.72
C ARG A 59 0.71 -14.15 -2.87
N LEU A 60 -0.37 -13.64 -2.30
CA LEU A 60 -1.37 -14.46 -1.61
C LEU A 60 -2.34 -15.16 -2.57
N GLY A 61 -2.17 -14.97 -3.88
CA GLY A 61 -3.01 -15.58 -4.93
C GLY A 61 -4.16 -14.71 -5.40
N GLY A 62 -4.22 -13.42 -4.99
CA GLY A 62 -5.21 -12.47 -5.49
C GLY A 62 -4.99 -12.14 -6.97
N LYS A 63 -6.08 -12.02 -7.72
CA LYS A 63 -6.05 -11.42 -9.08
C LYS A 63 -6.07 -9.91 -8.93
N VAL A 64 -4.93 -9.26 -9.16
CA VAL A 64 -4.70 -7.85 -8.83
C VAL A 64 -4.44 -7.03 -10.08
N ALA A 65 -5.10 -5.87 -10.20
CA ALA A 65 -4.72 -4.81 -11.11
C ALA A 65 -4.15 -3.63 -10.31
N PHE A 66 -3.12 -3.00 -10.86
CA PHE A 66 -2.54 -1.79 -10.31
C PHE A 66 -2.75 -0.61 -11.26
N CYS A 67 -3.24 0.50 -10.72
CA CYS A 67 -3.46 1.76 -11.42
C CYS A 67 -2.53 2.82 -10.83
N GLY A 68 -1.75 3.46 -11.68
CA GLY A 68 -0.78 4.44 -11.18
C GLY A 68 -0.16 5.28 -12.27
N ARG A 69 0.67 6.21 -11.83
CA ARG A 69 1.35 7.18 -12.69
C ARG A 69 2.85 7.02 -12.52
N VAL A 70 3.55 6.91 -13.62
CA VAL A 70 5.02 6.86 -13.67
C VAL A 70 5.54 7.77 -14.78
N GLY A 71 6.78 8.21 -14.68
CA GLY A 71 7.44 8.90 -15.77
C GLY A 71 7.81 7.94 -16.91
N ASP A 72 8.06 8.49 -18.09
CA ASP A 72 8.63 7.74 -19.20
C ASP A 72 10.17 7.74 -19.08
N ASP A 73 10.64 7.23 -17.95
CA ASP A 73 12.03 7.16 -17.54
C ASP A 73 12.44 5.73 -17.13
N LEU A 74 13.72 5.51 -16.87
CA LEU A 74 14.22 4.18 -16.47
C LEU A 74 13.55 3.66 -15.20
N ALA A 75 13.26 4.53 -14.22
CA ALA A 75 12.57 4.13 -12.99
C ALA A 75 11.13 3.70 -13.28
N GLY A 76 10.40 4.42 -14.14
CA GLY A 76 9.04 4.07 -14.55
C GLY A 76 8.97 2.73 -15.29
N HIS A 77 9.94 2.43 -16.12
CA HIS A 77 10.08 1.12 -16.77
C HIS A 77 10.33 0.03 -15.72
N ALA A 78 11.30 0.23 -14.82
CA ALA A 78 11.63 -0.74 -13.77
C ALA A 78 10.44 -1.01 -12.82
N ILE A 79 9.70 0.04 -12.42
CA ILE A 79 8.47 -0.08 -11.61
C ILE A 79 7.44 -0.94 -12.35
N SER A 80 7.17 -0.64 -13.63
CA SER A 80 6.18 -1.35 -14.44
C SER A 80 6.55 -2.83 -14.63
N ASP A 81 7.82 -3.10 -14.95
CA ASP A 81 8.31 -4.47 -15.15
C ASP A 81 8.31 -5.26 -13.84
N GLY A 82 8.67 -4.62 -12.74
CA GLY A 82 8.61 -5.23 -11.41
C GLY A 82 7.18 -5.65 -11.01
N LEU A 83 6.18 -4.80 -11.26
CA LEU A 83 4.78 -5.15 -11.00
C LEU A 83 4.30 -6.28 -11.93
N ARG A 84 4.64 -6.21 -13.22
CA ARG A 84 4.29 -7.26 -14.20
C ARG A 84 4.90 -8.62 -13.82
N SER A 85 6.14 -8.64 -13.32
CA SER A 85 6.80 -9.87 -12.88
C SER A 85 6.13 -10.55 -11.68
N GLU A 86 5.37 -9.80 -10.88
CA GLU A 86 4.54 -10.30 -9.78
C GLU A 86 3.14 -10.76 -10.25
N GLY A 87 2.89 -10.79 -11.57
CA GLY A 87 1.61 -11.21 -12.13
C GLY A 87 0.48 -10.19 -12.02
N ILE A 88 0.81 -8.93 -11.74
CA ILE A 88 -0.15 -7.84 -11.57
C ILE A 88 -0.50 -7.26 -12.96
N ASP A 89 -1.80 -7.08 -13.23
CA ASP A 89 -2.25 -6.32 -14.39
C ASP A 89 -1.88 -4.83 -14.23
N ILE A 90 -1.08 -4.35 -15.16
CA ILE A 90 -0.62 -2.95 -15.20
C ILE A 90 -1.19 -2.17 -16.40
N SER A 91 -2.26 -2.65 -17.01
CA SER A 91 -2.90 -1.99 -18.16
C SER A 91 -3.33 -0.55 -17.87
N GLN A 92 -3.56 -0.23 -16.60
CA GLN A 92 -3.90 1.09 -16.09
C GLN A 92 -2.72 1.80 -15.39
N VAL A 93 -1.48 1.44 -15.74
CA VAL A 93 -0.30 2.23 -15.39
C VAL A 93 0.04 3.15 -16.55
N ARG A 94 -0.12 4.46 -16.33
CA ARG A 94 0.17 5.46 -17.36
C ARG A 94 1.58 6.01 -17.22
N ARG A 95 2.33 5.97 -18.32
CA ARG A 95 3.62 6.65 -18.45
C ARG A 95 3.43 8.03 -19.03
N PHE A 96 4.07 9.02 -18.40
CA PHE A 96 3.98 10.43 -18.79
C PHE A 96 5.26 10.85 -19.46
N PRO A 97 5.24 11.21 -20.78
CA PRO A 97 6.40 11.73 -21.47
C PRO A 97 6.98 12.97 -20.78
N GLY A 98 8.28 12.98 -20.51
CA GLY A 98 8.93 14.06 -19.77
C GLY A 98 8.65 14.08 -18.26
N GLY A 99 7.81 13.19 -17.77
CA GLY A 99 7.61 12.97 -16.34
C GLY A 99 8.77 12.21 -15.71
N VAL A 100 8.97 12.41 -14.42
CA VAL A 100 9.97 11.72 -13.59
C VAL A 100 9.24 10.86 -12.57
N SER A 101 9.59 9.58 -12.51
CA SER A 101 9.02 8.63 -11.57
C SER A 101 9.52 8.86 -10.15
N SER A 102 8.71 8.48 -9.16
CA SER A 102 9.13 8.52 -7.76
C SER A 102 10.27 7.53 -7.49
N THR A 103 11.30 7.99 -6.79
CA THR A 103 12.44 7.18 -6.38
C THR A 103 12.81 7.47 -4.93
N SER A 104 13.47 6.50 -4.27
CA SER A 104 14.05 6.70 -2.95
C SER A 104 15.49 6.21 -2.93
N ALA A 105 16.37 6.94 -2.24
CA ALA A 105 17.64 6.42 -1.80
C ALA A 105 17.51 6.02 -0.33
N VAL A 106 17.68 4.73 -0.04
CA VAL A 106 17.65 4.15 1.30
C VAL A 106 19.04 3.73 1.69
N ILE A 107 19.66 4.43 2.62
CA ILE A 107 21.00 4.13 3.11
C ILE A 107 20.86 3.38 4.42
N VAL A 108 21.46 2.19 4.52
CA VAL A 108 21.36 1.31 5.68
C VAL A 108 22.76 0.96 6.17
N ASP A 109 23.05 1.18 7.46
CA ASP A 109 24.31 0.79 8.06
C ASP A 109 24.29 -0.65 8.63
N ALA A 110 25.47 -1.13 9.07
CA ALA A 110 25.59 -2.47 9.63
C ALA A 110 24.77 -2.68 10.92
N ARG A 111 24.35 -1.61 11.62
CA ARG A 111 23.49 -1.66 12.81
C ARG A 111 22.01 -1.65 12.46
N GLY A 112 21.66 -1.41 11.17
CA GLY A 112 20.29 -1.30 10.70
C GLY A 112 19.71 0.11 10.81
N GLU A 113 20.54 1.12 11.17
CA GLU A 113 20.13 2.52 11.12
C GLU A 113 19.90 2.95 9.69
N ARG A 114 18.93 3.86 9.45
CA ARG A 114 18.48 4.21 8.11
C ARG A 114 18.37 5.71 7.90
N LEU A 115 18.75 6.11 6.69
CA LEU A 115 18.45 7.42 6.12
C LEU A 115 17.67 7.20 4.83
N LEU A 116 16.49 7.81 4.74
CA LEU A 116 15.66 7.82 3.53
C LEU A 116 15.67 9.20 2.89
N ILE A 117 15.95 9.23 1.60
CA ILE A 117 15.84 10.44 0.77
C ILE A 117 14.84 10.11 -0.34
N ASN A 118 13.65 10.73 -0.28
CA ASN A 118 12.59 10.51 -1.24
C ASN A 118 12.53 11.63 -2.27
N ASP A 119 12.53 11.25 -3.54
CA ASP A 119 12.07 12.09 -4.64
C ASP A 119 10.67 11.60 -5.05
N ARG A 120 9.67 12.45 -4.92
CA ARG A 120 8.28 12.11 -5.28
C ARG A 120 8.04 12.10 -6.77
N GLY A 121 9.05 12.43 -7.56
CA GLY A 121 8.91 12.64 -8.99
C GLY A 121 8.13 13.93 -9.31
N HIS A 122 7.99 14.22 -10.59
CA HIS A 122 7.26 15.39 -11.07
C HIS A 122 6.80 15.21 -12.52
N GLY A 123 5.98 16.13 -13.02
CA GLY A 123 5.46 16.06 -14.38
C GLY A 123 4.46 14.93 -14.62
N LEU A 124 3.94 14.32 -13.56
CA LEU A 124 2.87 13.33 -13.62
C LEU A 124 1.54 14.06 -13.51
N CYS A 125 0.77 14.10 -14.61
CA CYS A 125 -0.53 14.77 -14.64
C CYS A 125 -1.46 14.21 -13.55
N ASP A 126 -2.15 15.09 -12.84
CA ASP A 126 -3.06 14.70 -11.76
C ASP A 126 -4.44 14.25 -12.24
N ASP A 127 -4.73 14.45 -13.53
CA ASP A 127 -5.98 14.06 -14.17
C ASP A 127 -6.18 12.53 -14.14
N ALA A 128 -7.41 12.10 -13.93
CA ALA A 128 -7.84 10.71 -13.84
C ALA A 128 -8.76 10.26 -14.99
N ASP A 129 -9.08 11.12 -15.96
CA ASP A 129 -10.04 10.84 -17.04
C ASP A 129 -9.61 9.69 -17.96
N TRP A 130 -8.35 9.30 -17.90
CA TRP A 130 -7.79 8.19 -18.67
C TRP A 130 -8.00 6.81 -18.03
N LEU A 131 -8.46 6.76 -16.78
CA LEU A 131 -8.76 5.49 -16.11
C LEU A 131 -10.02 4.86 -16.69
N ASP A 132 -9.96 3.57 -17.00
CA ASP A 132 -11.15 2.80 -17.34
C ASP A 132 -11.94 2.46 -16.07
N LEU A 133 -12.61 3.45 -15.50
CA LEU A 133 -13.34 3.31 -14.24
C LEU A 133 -14.46 2.28 -14.33
N GLN A 134 -15.06 2.08 -15.52
CA GLN A 134 -16.10 1.09 -15.73
C GLN A 134 -15.59 -0.33 -15.50
N THR A 135 -14.41 -0.64 -16.04
CA THR A 135 -13.78 -1.95 -15.86
C THR A 135 -13.20 -2.10 -14.44
N LEU A 136 -12.54 -1.08 -13.91
CA LEU A 136 -11.90 -1.11 -12.59
C LEU A 136 -12.92 -1.29 -11.46
N SER A 137 -14.09 -0.67 -11.56
CA SER A 137 -15.16 -0.75 -10.55
C SER A 137 -15.84 -2.12 -10.46
N GLN A 138 -15.57 -3.03 -11.40
CA GLN A 138 -16.09 -4.41 -11.34
C GLN A 138 -15.29 -5.30 -10.37
N ALA A 139 -14.18 -4.81 -9.81
CA ALA A 139 -13.44 -5.51 -8.77
C ALA A 139 -14.29 -5.68 -7.50
N ARG A 140 -14.01 -6.70 -6.72
CA ARG A 140 -14.68 -6.91 -5.42
C ARG A 140 -14.23 -5.87 -4.38
N VAL A 141 -12.93 -5.56 -4.42
CA VAL A 141 -12.28 -4.63 -3.48
C VAL A 141 -11.39 -3.68 -4.27
N VAL A 142 -11.51 -2.40 -4.00
CA VAL A 142 -10.61 -1.37 -4.49
C VAL A 142 -9.89 -0.72 -3.31
N LEU A 143 -8.55 -0.62 -3.39
CA LEU A 143 -7.72 0.11 -2.45
C LEU A 143 -7.14 1.33 -3.13
N ALA A 144 -7.15 2.47 -2.45
CA ALA A 144 -6.36 3.62 -2.86
C ALA A 144 -5.53 4.15 -1.70
N ASP A 145 -4.31 4.63 -1.99
CA ASP A 145 -3.53 5.44 -1.07
C ASP A 145 -3.80 6.93 -1.26
N VAL A 146 -3.25 7.75 -0.38
CA VAL A 146 -3.48 9.19 -0.33
C VAL A 146 -2.58 10.00 -1.28
N ARG A 147 -1.73 9.35 -2.11
CA ARG A 147 -0.72 10.04 -2.93
C ARG A 147 -1.23 10.52 -4.28
N TRP A 148 -2.40 10.04 -4.69
CA TRP A 148 -3.10 10.51 -5.89
C TRP A 148 -4.60 10.71 -5.59
N PRO A 149 -4.95 11.78 -4.86
CA PRO A 149 -6.33 11.98 -4.39
C PRO A 149 -7.35 12.07 -5.54
N THR A 150 -7.02 12.71 -6.65
CA THR A 150 -7.92 12.83 -7.83
C THR A 150 -8.29 11.45 -8.37
N GLY A 151 -7.30 10.58 -8.59
CA GLY A 151 -7.54 9.21 -9.03
C GLY A 151 -8.31 8.38 -7.99
N ALA A 152 -7.95 8.52 -6.71
CA ALA A 152 -8.61 7.80 -5.62
C ALA A 152 -10.09 8.18 -5.51
N LEU A 153 -10.42 9.48 -5.57
CA LEU A 153 -11.81 9.97 -5.56
C LEU A 153 -12.61 9.48 -6.77
N ALA A 154 -12.01 9.49 -7.96
CA ALA A 154 -12.65 9.00 -9.17
C ALA A 154 -12.96 7.51 -9.06
N LEU A 155 -11.97 6.69 -8.65
CA LEU A 155 -12.12 5.24 -8.49
C LEU A 155 -13.15 4.91 -7.40
N PHE A 156 -13.11 5.56 -6.24
CA PHE A 156 -14.02 5.28 -5.13
C PHE A 156 -15.47 5.62 -5.45
N ARG A 157 -15.73 6.72 -6.19
CA ARG A 157 -17.09 7.05 -6.67
C ARG A 157 -17.62 5.94 -7.58
N ALA A 158 -16.85 5.55 -8.60
CA ALA A 158 -17.23 4.49 -9.53
C ALA A 158 -17.42 3.14 -8.83
N ALA A 159 -16.53 2.80 -7.88
CA ALA A 159 -16.60 1.57 -7.10
C ALA A 159 -17.87 1.51 -6.24
N ARG A 160 -18.23 2.60 -5.56
CA ARG A 160 -19.47 2.66 -4.76
C ARG A 160 -20.74 2.54 -5.62
N GLU A 161 -20.75 3.19 -6.78
CA GLU A 161 -21.86 3.07 -7.74
C GLU A 161 -22.03 1.63 -8.25
N ALA A 162 -20.92 0.90 -8.42
CA ALA A 162 -20.92 -0.51 -8.83
C ALA A 162 -21.12 -1.50 -7.68
N GLY A 163 -21.10 -1.06 -6.41
CA GLY A 163 -21.22 -1.92 -5.23
C GLY A 163 -19.92 -2.62 -4.83
N ALA A 164 -18.77 -2.16 -5.32
CA ALA A 164 -17.47 -2.65 -4.89
C ALA A 164 -17.07 -2.06 -3.53
N THR A 165 -16.33 -2.82 -2.75
CA THR A 165 -15.84 -2.39 -1.43
C THR A 165 -14.64 -1.46 -1.56
N THR A 166 -14.67 -0.30 -0.90
CA THR A 166 -13.61 0.70 -0.92
C THR A 166 -12.76 0.67 0.33
N VAL A 167 -11.43 0.67 0.17
CA VAL A 167 -10.43 0.63 1.25
C VAL A 167 -9.44 1.79 1.07
N LEU A 168 -9.34 2.66 2.05
CA LEU A 168 -8.38 3.76 2.08
C LEU A 168 -7.14 3.37 2.89
N ASP A 169 -5.97 3.45 2.27
CA ASP A 169 -4.69 3.52 2.98
C ASP A 169 -4.48 4.94 3.50
N GLY A 170 -4.78 5.14 4.78
CA GLY A 170 -4.80 6.43 5.45
C GLY A 170 -3.44 6.84 5.99
N ASP A 171 -2.40 6.92 5.14
CA ASP A 171 -1.11 7.49 5.52
C ASP A 171 -1.11 9.02 5.43
N MET A 172 0.00 9.64 5.81
CA MET A 172 0.18 11.10 5.77
C MET A 172 0.10 11.65 4.35
N GLY A 173 -0.35 12.88 4.21
CA GLY A 173 -0.24 13.67 2.98
C GLY A 173 -1.48 13.67 2.09
N ALA A 174 -2.64 13.27 2.60
CA ALA A 174 -3.92 13.43 1.91
C ALA A 174 -4.34 14.91 1.78
N GLY A 175 -3.90 15.75 2.70
CA GLY A 175 -4.23 17.18 2.71
C GLY A 175 -5.73 17.44 2.74
N ALA A 176 -6.19 18.42 1.95
CA ALA A 176 -7.60 18.83 1.89
C ALA A 176 -8.54 17.76 1.31
N ALA A 177 -8.01 16.73 0.64
CA ALA A 177 -8.85 15.67 0.05
C ALA A 177 -9.27 14.60 1.07
N LEU A 178 -8.67 14.56 2.26
CA LEU A 178 -8.92 13.50 3.23
C LEU A 178 -10.41 13.36 3.62
N PRO A 179 -11.16 14.43 3.91
CA PRO A 179 -12.58 14.32 4.25
C PRO A 179 -13.41 13.63 3.16
N ASP A 180 -13.17 13.97 1.89
CA ASP A 180 -13.89 13.38 0.76
C ASP A 180 -13.51 11.92 0.56
N LEU A 181 -12.23 11.55 0.75
CA LEU A 181 -11.77 10.17 0.70
C LEU A 181 -12.40 9.35 1.83
N LEU A 182 -12.44 9.87 3.06
CA LEU A 182 -13.11 9.22 4.19
C LEU A 182 -14.59 8.96 3.91
N ALA A 183 -15.29 9.94 3.34
CA ALA A 183 -16.74 9.82 3.03
C ALA A 183 -17.05 8.76 1.94
N LEU A 184 -16.06 8.43 1.11
CA LEU A 184 -16.20 7.43 0.05
C LEU A 184 -15.63 6.05 0.43
N SER A 185 -15.04 5.91 1.63
CA SER A 185 -14.40 4.68 2.07
C SER A 185 -15.31 3.84 2.95
N ASP A 186 -15.40 2.53 2.66
CA ASP A 186 -16.04 1.57 3.55
C ASP A 186 -15.09 1.15 4.69
N TYR A 187 -13.81 1.01 4.38
CA TYR A 187 -12.73 0.68 5.31
C TYR A 187 -11.65 1.75 5.25
N VAL A 188 -11.20 2.23 6.41
CA VAL A 188 -10.09 3.17 6.53
C VAL A 188 -9.03 2.56 7.44
N LEU A 189 -7.84 2.38 6.89
CA LEU A 189 -6.71 1.75 7.57
C LEU A 189 -5.59 2.79 7.72
N PHE A 190 -5.56 3.45 8.88
CA PHE A 190 -4.56 4.47 9.15
C PHE A 190 -3.21 3.88 9.55
N SER A 191 -2.13 4.54 9.15
CA SER A 191 -0.88 4.50 9.90
C SER A 191 -1.00 5.38 11.15
N THR A 192 -0.18 5.14 12.19
CA THR A 192 -0.14 6.03 13.36
C THR A 192 0.18 7.49 12.98
N PRO A 193 1.16 7.78 12.10
CA PRO A 193 1.38 9.13 11.61
C PRO A 193 0.19 9.72 10.85
N GLY A 194 -0.46 8.95 9.97
CA GLY A 194 -1.63 9.38 9.20
C GLY A 194 -2.81 9.74 10.09
N LEU A 195 -3.09 8.92 11.10
CA LEU A 195 -4.13 9.23 12.09
C LEU A 195 -3.79 10.48 12.91
N THR A 196 -2.51 10.68 13.26
CA THR A 196 -2.05 11.86 14.01
C THR A 196 -2.17 13.13 13.18
N GLU A 197 -1.91 13.08 11.86
CA GLU A 197 -2.12 14.18 10.91
C GLU A 197 -3.62 14.53 10.79
N PHE A 198 -4.48 13.52 10.70
CA PHE A 198 -5.93 13.71 10.69
C PHE A 198 -6.39 14.34 11.99
N GLN A 199 -5.96 13.79 13.12
CA GLN A 199 -6.26 14.32 14.44
C GLN A 199 -5.30 13.79 15.50
N SER A 200 -4.57 14.72 16.12
CA SER A 200 -3.70 14.43 17.26
C SER A 200 -4.50 14.12 18.54
N GLY A 201 -3.88 13.44 19.50
CA GLY A 201 -4.43 13.12 20.80
C GLY A 201 -4.91 11.68 20.94
N ASP A 202 -6.05 11.47 21.56
CA ASP A 202 -6.58 10.11 21.78
C ASP A 202 -6.95 9.42 20.47
N GLN A 203 -6.27 8.31 20.21
CA GLN A 203 -6.44 7.57 18.95
C GLN A 203 -7.87 7.02 18.76
N VAL A 204 -8.52 6.56 19.83
CA VAL A 204 -9.88 5.99 19.75
C VAL A 204 -10.88 7.11 19.43
N ALA A 205 -10.73 8.28 20.02
CA ALA A 205 -11.55 9.44 19.69
C ALA A 205 -11.33 9.91 18.24
N ALA A 206 -10.07 9.87 17.73
CA ALA A 206 -9.76 10.18 16.34
C ALA A 206 -10.39 9.18 15.37
N LEU A 207 -10.28 7.87 15.65
CA LEU A 207 -10.93 6.81 14.85
C LEU A 207 -12.45 6.99 14.84
N GLY A 208 -13.06 7.29 15.98
CA GLY A 208 -14.50 7.55 16.08
C GLY A 208 -14.96 8.74 15.23
N ARG A 209 -14.14 9.80 15.14
CA ARG A 209 -14.42 10.93 14.26
C ARG A 209 -14.27 10.58 12.78
N ALA A 210 -13.27 9.78 12.41
CA ALA A 210 -13.14 9.30 11.05
C ALA A 210 -14.30 8.35 10.67
N LEU A 211 -14.78 7.52 11.60
CA LEU A 211 -15.94 6.66 11.41
C LEU A 211 -17.23 7.46 11.09
N ALA A 212 -17.36 8.66 11.65
CA ALA A 212 -18.51 9.53 11.42
C ALA A 212 -18.65 10.03 9.96
N PHE A 213 -17.62 9.85 9.12
CA PHE A 213 -17.71 10.10 7.67
C PHE A 213 -18.46 9.00 6.91
N GLY A 214 -18.78 7.86 7.53
CA GLY A 214 -19.65 6.84 6.95
C GLY A 214 -19.00 5.48 6.72
N ALA A 215 -17.71 5.33 7.02
CA ALA A 215 -17.04 4.03 6.97
C ALA A 215 -17.69 2.99 7.90
N VAL A 216 -17.59 1.71 7.56
CA VAL A 216 -18.04 0.61 8.43
C VAL A 216 -16.95 0.15 9.39
N HIS A 217 -15.69 0.50 9.10
CA HIS A 217 -14.52 0.12 9.89
C HIS A 217 -13.42 1.18 9.72
N VAL A 218 -12.90 1.68 10.81
CA VAL A 218 -11.76 2.59 10.83
C VAL A 218 -10.76 2.11 11.87
N GLY A 219 -9.53 1.87 11.46
CA GLY A 219 -8.52 1.38 12.37
C GLY A 219 -7.14 1.97 12.15
N VAL A 220 -6.21 1.68 13.06
CA VAL A 220 -4.82 2.16 13.01
C VAL A 220 -3.84 1.06 13.37
N THR A 221 -2.79 0.94 12.54
CA THR A 221 -1.65 0.06 12.80
C THR A 221 -0.71 0.71 13.83
N ARG A 222 -0.24 -0.08 14.82
CA ARG A 222 0.57 0.39 15.95
C ARG A 222 1.86 -0.40 16.11
N GLY A 223 2.36 -1.00 15.02
CA GLY A 223 3.56 -1.82 15.03
C GLY A 223 3.44 -2.99 16.02
N ALA A 224 4.33 -3.09 16.99
CA ALA A 224 4.34 -4.15 17.99
C ALA A 224 3.12 -4.13 18.93
N ASP A 225 2.43 -2.98 19.05
CA ASP A 225 1.20 -2.87 19.85
C ASP A 225 -0.06 -3.36 19.09
N GLY A 226 0.11 -3.89 17.88
CA GLY A 226 -0.94 -4.50 17.10
C GLY A 226 -1.81 -3.52 16.32
N TYR A 227 -3.11 -3.75 16.32
CA TYR A 227 -4.09 -2.99 15.56
C TYR A 227 -5.32 -2.69 16.42
N ILE A 228 -5.75 -1.44 16.44
CA ILE A 228 -7.03 -1.05 17.06
C ILE A 228 -7.96 -0.52 15.97
N TRP A 229 -9.25 -0.79 16.11
CA TRP A 229 -10.26 -0.23 15.22
C TRP A 229 -11.54 0.08 15.96
N VAL A 230 -12.37 0.87 15.33
CA VAL A 230 -13.73 1.16 15.74
C VAL A 230 -14.70 0.86 14.60
N ASP A 231 -15.86 0.36 14.96
CA ASP A 231 -17.00 0.12 14.09
C ASP A 231 -18.31 0.42 14.87
N ARG A 232 -19.46 0.08 14.31
CA ARG A 232 -20.77 0.27 14.98
C ARG A 232 -20.93 -0.51 16.27
N LEU A 233 -20.11 -1.54 16.52
CA LEU A 233 -20.14 -2.35 17.74
C LEU A 233 -19.23 -1.79 18.83
N GLY A 234 -18.38 -0.82 18.50
CA GLY A 234 -17.50 -0.15 19.43
C GLY A 234 -16.02 -0.29 19.09
N LYS A 235 -15.18 -0.26 20.13
CA LYS A 235 -13.73 -0.37 20.03
C LYS A 235 -13.30 -1.84 20.10
N HIS A 236 -12.35 -2.19 19.23
CA HIS A 236 -11.72 -3.50 19.18
C HIS A 236 -10.19 -3.36 19.20
N HIS A 237 -9.53 -4.44 19.59
CA HIS A 237 -8.06 -4.54 19.57
C HIS A 237 -7.66 -5.95 19.18
N SER A 238 -6.63 -6.05 18.33
CA SER A 238 -5.95 -7.29 18.00
C SER A 238 -4.45 -7.12 18.30
N PRO A 239 -3.83 -7.93 19.18
CA PRO A 239 -2.41 -7.85 19.46
C PRO A 239 -1.60 -8.24 18.23
N ALA A 240 -0.38 -7.71 18.11
CA ALA A 240 0.54 -8.14 17.07
C ALA A 240 1.04 -9.57 17.35
N PHE A 241 1.51 -10.26 16.30
CA PHE A 241 2.27 -11.49 16.49
C PHE A 241 3.64 -11.17 17.08
N GLU A 242 4.05 -11.92 18.08
CA GLU A 242 5.38 -11.81 18.68
C GLU A 242 6.45 -12.36 17.73
N ILE A 243 7.31 -11.49 17.24
CA ILE A 243 8.40 -11.80 16.31
C ILE A 243 9.67 -11.03 16.63
N HIS A 244 10.82 -11.54 16.21
CA HIS A 244 12.04 -10.76 16.11
C HIS A 244 12.13 -10.11 14.75
N ALA A 245 11.69 -8.85 14.65
CA ALA A 245 11.70 -8.10 13.40
C ALA A 245 13.14 -7.80 12.95
N LEU A 246 13.46 -8.16 11.70
CA LEU A 246 14.72 -7.82 11.04
C LEU A 246 14.60 -6.52 10.25
N ASP A 247 13.42 -6.25 9.70
CA ASP A 247 13.14 -5.07 8.87
C ASP A 247 11.64 -4.76 8.83
N THR A 248 11.25 -3.60 9.34
CA THR A 248 9.85 -3.16 9.38
C THR A 248 9.42 -2.31 8.20
N SER A 249 10.29 -2.06 7.19
CA SER A 249 9.95 -1.28 5.99
C SER A 249 8.82 -1.97 5.22
N GLY A 250 7.77 -1.23 4.86
CA GLY A 250 6.61 -1.76 4.13
C GLY A 250 5.73 -2.73 4.92
N ALA A 251 5.86 -2.81 6.26
CA ALA A 251 4.99 -3.63 7.09
C ALA A 251 3.53 -3.13 7.04
N GLY A 252 3.31 -1.80 6.96
CA GLY A 252 1.99 -1.20 6.73
C GLY A 252 1.40 -1.62 5.39
N ASP A 253 2.18 -1.50 4.32
CA ASP A 253 1.73 -1.91 2.98
C ASP A 253 1.40 -3.41 2.93
N ALA A 254 2.22 -4.24 3.59
CA ALA A 254 1.98 -5.67 3.73
C ALA A 254 0.67 -5.96 4.50
N PHE A 255 0.39 -5.20 5.56
CA PHE A 255 -0.88 -5.25 6.29
C PHE A 255 -2.05 -4.92 5.35
N HIS A 256 -1.96 -3.81 4.60
CA HIS A 256 -3.01 -3.39 3.67
C HIS A 256 -3.25 -4.47 2.59
N GLY A 257 -2.18 -5.01 1.99
CA GLY A 257 -2.29 -6.07 0.99
C GLY A 257 -2.93 -7.36 1.53
N GLY A 258 -2.56 -7.79 2.74
CA GLY A 258 -3.18 -8.93 3.42
C GLY A 258 -4.65 -8.68 3.75
N PHE A 259 -4.99 -7.47 4.20
CA PHE A 259 -6.35 -7.08 4.53
C PHE A 259 -7.27 -7.13 3.31
N ILE A 260 -6.89 -6.46 2.21
CA ILE A 260 -7.72 -6.40 0.99
C ILE A 260 -7.83 -7.76 0.31
N TRP A 261 -6.76 -8.59 0.37
CA TRP A 261 -6.84 -9.96 -0.13
C TRP A 261 -7.87 -10.77 0.66
N ALA A 262 -7.82 -10.76 1.99
CA ALA A 262 -8.75 -11.48 2.83
C ALA A 262 -10.20 -10.98 2.67
N LEU A 263 -10.36 -9.67 2.48
CA LEU A 263 -11.66 -9.04 2.23
C LEU A 263 -12.24 -9.50 0.88
N ALA A 264 -11.42 -9.56 -0.18
CA ALA A 264 -11.81 -10.04 -1.50
C ALA A 264 -12.18 -11.53 -1.50
N GLU A 265 -11.55 -12.34 -0.63
CA GLU A 265 -11.91 -13.75 -0.39
C GLU A 265 -13.22 -13.90 0.40
N GLY A 266 -13.81 -12.80 0.91
CA GLY A 266 -15.06 -12.80 1.67
C GLY A 266 -14.93 -13.18 3.14
N TYR A 267 -13.72 -13.08 3.71
CA TYR A 267 -13.54 -13.37 5.14
C TYR A 267 -14.17 -12.29 6.03
N PRO A 268 -14.64 -12.65 7.23
CA PRO A 268 -15.08 -11.68 8.23
C PRO A 268 -13.95 -10.73 8.64
N VAL A 269 -14.26 -9.47 8.98
CA VAL A 269 -13.29 -8.41 9.30
C VAL A 269 -12.25 -8.85 10.34
N VAL A 270 -12.65 -9.57 11.39
CA VAL A 270 -11.73 -10.06 12.42
C VAL A 270 -10.67 -11.01 11.82
N VAL A 271 -11.05 -11.83 10.84
CA VAL A 271 -10.13 -12.71 10.11
C VAL A 271 -9.26 -11.86 9.16
N CYS A 272 -9.83 -10.85 8.48
CA CYS A 272 -9.05 -9.93 7.65
C CYS A 272 -7.94 -9.25 8.46
N VAL A 273 -8.24 -8.77 9.66
CA VAL A 273 -7.26 -8.18 10.59
C VAL A 273 -6.17 -9.19 10.97
N LYS A 274 -6.55 -10.43 11.37
CA LYS A 274 -5.57 -11.48 11.73
C LYS A 274 -4.65 -11.83 10.56
N VAL A 275 -5.20 -11.97 9.35
CA VAL A 275 -4.44 -12.21 8.12
C VAL A 275 -3.49 -11.06 7.84
N ALA A 276 -3.98 -9.82 7.87
CA ALA A 276 -3.17 -8.61 7.63
C ALA A 276 -1.98 -8.51 8.60
N GLN A 277 -2.21 -8.77 9.89
CA GLN A 277 -1.15 -8.80 10.90
C GLN A 277 -0.13 -9.92 10.65
N ALA A 278 -0.58 -11.11 10.23
CA ALA A 278 0.30 -12.23 9.91
C ALA A 278 1.18 -11.92 8.69
N VAL A 279 0.61 -11.30 7.64
CA VAL A 279 1.37 -10.88 6.45
C VAL A 279 2.41 -9.82 6.82
N ALA A 280 2.03 -8.83 7.63
CA ALA A 280 2.96 -7.81 8.12
C ALA A 280 4.06 -8.41 9.00
N ALA A 281 3.74 -9.34 9.90
CA ALA A 281 4.69 -10.03 10.74
C ALA A 281 5.70 -10.85 9.91
N LEU A 282 5.21 -11.67 8.97
CA LEU A 282 6.05 -12.46 8.07
C LEU A 282 6.99 -11.59 7.24
N LYS A 283 6.49 -10.46 6.73
CA LYS A 283 7.32 -9.48 6.01
C LYS A 283 8.47 -8.99 6.90
N CYS A 284 8.22 -8.72 8.16
CA CYS A 284 9.23 -8.21 9.08
C CYS A 284 10.34 -9.22 9.44
N LEU A 285 10.16 -10.50 9.17
CA LEU A 285 11.18 -11.56 9.39
C LEU A 285 12.28 -11.58 8.33
N SER A 286 12.19 -10.75 7.30
CA SER A 286 13.18 -10.67 6.22
C SER A 286 13.60 -9.23 5.96
N ARG A 287 14.84 -9.04 5.53
CA ARG A 287 15.31 -7.73 5.06
C ARG A 287 14.81 -7.46 3.64
N GLY A 288 14.61 -6.18 3.33
CA GLY A 288 14.12 -5.73 2.04
C GLY A 288 12.59 -5.69 1.98
N ASN A 289 12.05 -4.61 1.37
CA ASN A 289 10.63 -4.30 1.38
C ASN A 289 9.78 -5.47 0.83
N ARG A 290 9.81 -5.73 -0.49
CA ARG A 290 9.01 -6.78 -1.13
C ARG A 290 9.54 -8.20 -0.92
N ARG A 291 10.85 -8.37 -0.60
CA ARG A 291 11.45 -9.70 -0.43
C ARG A 291 10.80 -10.51 0.68
N GLY A 292 10.41 -9.84 1.77
CA GLY A 292 9.80 -10.47 2.93
C GLY A 292 8.30 -10.77 2.78
N LEU A 293 7.65 -10.31 1.72
CA LEU A 293 6.24 -10.58 1.50
C LEU A 293 5.98 -12.07 1.30
N PRO A 294 5.09 -12.69 2.11
CA PRO A 294 4.84 -14.12 2.03
C PRO A 294 3.99 -14.50 0.82
N ASP A 295 4.14 -15.75 0.38
CA ASP A 295 3.14 -16.42 -0.42
C ASP A 295 2.01 -17.01 0.46
N ARG A 296 0.94 -17.48 -0.18
CA ARG A 296 -0.20 -18.09 0.47
C ARG A 296 0.19 -19.28 1.35
N ARG A 297 1.08 -20.14 0.87
CA ARG A 297 1.51 -21.33 1.62
C ARG A 297 2.26 -20.97 2.89
N THR A 298 3.08 -19.93 2.85
CA THR A 298 3.81 -19.43 4.02
C THR A 298 2.87 -18.82 5.04
N LEU A 299 1.89 -18.03 4.58
CA LEU A 299 0.83 -17.47 5.43
C LEU A 299 0.02 -18.57 6.13
N ASP A 300 -0.46 -19.57 5.38
CA ASP A 300 -1.27 -20.67 5.93
C ASP A 300 -0.51 -21.45 7.01
N ARG A 301 0.80 -21.72 6.79
CA ARG A 301 1.64 -22.37 7.81
C ARG A 301 1.82 -21.51 9.06
N PHE A 302 2.02 -20.21 8.89
CA PHE A 302 2.19 -19.29 10.02
C PHE A 302 0.93 -19.20 10.87
N LEU A 303 -0.24 -19.12 10.24
CA LEU A 303 -1.53 -19.07 10.92
C LEU A 303 -1.94 -20.40 11.57
N ALA A 304 -1.42 -21.54 11.10
CA ALA A 304 -1.70 -22.86 11.68
C ALA A 304 -0.89 -23.15 12.94
N ILE A 305 0.22 -22.43 13.17
CA ILE A 305 1.10 -22.60 14.34
C ILE A 305 0.72 -21.61 15.47
N GLY A 306 0.10 -20.48 15.14
CA GLY A 306 -0.39 -19.42 16.03
C GLY A 306 -1.90 -19.46 16.12
#